data_7127c3fa08b3cf1d9cc5fc0f5fd2eb1f
#
_entry.id   7127c3fa08b3cf1d9cc5fc0f5fd2eb1f
#
_cell.length_a   1.000
_cell.length_b   1.000
_cell.length_c   1.000
_cell.angle_alpha   90.00
_cell.angle_beta   90.00
_cell.angle_gamma   90.00
#
_symmetry.space_group_name_H-M   'P 1'
#
loop_
_entity.id
_entity.type
_entity.pdbx_description
1 polymer ?
#
loop_
_entity_poly.entity_id
_entity_poly.type
_entity_poly.pdbx_seq_one_letter_code
_entity_poly.pdbx_strand_id
1 'polypeptide(L)'
;PLAEFEQTAAAIGAGQLDRRVPQWHPRTEVGRLSLALNGMLAQIQRAVASAESSAEKARDSEDRMRQFITDASHELRTPLTTIRGFAELYRQGAARDVGMLLSRIESEASRMGLLVDDLLLLARLDAHRPLELCRVDLLALASDAAHDARAMDPKRRITLEVLDGPGTPEVLGDESRLRQVLRNLVANAIQHTPESADVTVRVGTEGDDAILEVADDGPGMSQEDALRVFERFYRADSSRARASGGTGLGLSIVDSLVAAHGGAVTVTTALGEGCCFRVSLPRVSDVDQLSLTPVVPGPP
;
A
#
# COMPACT_ATOMS: atom_id res chain seq x y z
N PRO A 1 -40.55 37.13 -21.13
CA PRO A 1 -39.76 36.78 -19.92
C PRO A 1 -40.36 35.59 -19.19
N LEU A 2 -41.69 35.61 -18.84
CA LEU A 2 -42.31 34.51 -18.07
C LEU A 2 -42.37 33.19 -18.86
N ALA A 3 -42.66 33.23 -20.17
CA ALA A 3 -42.72 32.04 -21.02
C ALA A 3 -41.35 31.33 -21.15
N GLU A 4 -40.23 32.08 -21.24
CA GLU A 4 -38.86 31.51 -21.23
C GLU A 4 -38.50 30.90 -19.89
N PHE A 5 -38.94 31.53 -18.79
CA PHE A 5 -38.76 30.98 -17.45
C PHE A 5 -39.49 29.66 -17.29
N GLU A 6 -40.75 29.60 -17.71
CA GLU A 6 -41.60 28.41 -17.66
C GLU A 6 -41.04 27.27 -18.51
N GLN A 7 -40.58 27.57 -19.73
CA GLN A 7 -39.96 26.59 -20.63
C GLN A 7 -38.66 26.05 -20.09
N THR A 8 -37.82 26.92 -19.50
CA THR A 8 -36.56 26.50 -18.88
C THR A 8 -36.81 25.66 -17.62
N ALA A 9 -37.76 26.06 -16.77
CA ALA A 9 -38.16 25.32 -15.57
C ALA A 9 -38.73 23.93 -15.95
N ALA A 10 -39.54 23.83 -17.01
CA ALA A 10 -40.04 22.55 -17.49
C ALA A 10 -38.91 21.63 -18.01
N ALA A 11 -37.93 22.18 -18.73
CA ALA A 11 -36.75 21.42 -19.21
C ALA A 11 -35.89 20.91 -18.05
N ILE A 12 -35.68 21.73 -17.00
CA ILE A 12 -34.99 21.35 -15.78
C ILE A 12 -35.75 20.22 -15.05
N GLY A 13 -37.10 20.38 -14.96
CA GLY A 13 -37.95 19.33 -14.37
C GLY A 13 -37.94 18.02 -15.17
N ALA A 14 -37.62 18.05 -16.46
CA ALA A 14 -37.40 16.90 -17.32
C ALA A 14 -35.96 16.33 -17.23
N GLY A 15 -35.12 16.81 -16.31
CA GLY A 15 -33.76 16.29 -16.05
C GLY A 15 -32.62 17.04 -16.74
N GLN A 16 -32.91 18.12 -17.48
CA GLN A 16 -31.88 18.96 -18.13
C GLN A 16 -31.26 19.95 -17.12
N LEU A 17 -30.51 19.44 -16.14
CA LEU A 17 -29.94 20.24 -15.07
C LEU A 17 -28.79 21.18 -15.50
N ASP A 18 -28.31 21.04 -16.74
CA ASP A 18 -27.31 21.90 -17.36
C ASP A 18 -27.91 23.25 -17.83
N ARG A 19 -29.20 23.31 -17.99
CA ARG A 19 -29.87 24.56 -18.34
C ARG A 19 -29.88 25.57 -17.21
N ARG A 20 -29.85 26.86 -17.57
CA ARG A 20 -29.96 27.98 -16.64
C ARG A 20 -31.14 28.86 -17.01
N VAL A 21 -31.79 29.36 -16.00
CA VAL A 21 -32.80 30.39 -16.17
C VAL A 21 -32.12 31.69 -16.63
N PRO A 22 -32.64 32.36 -17.67
CA PRO A 22 -32.08 33.62 -18.11
C PRO A 22 -31.92 34.64 -16.95
N GLN A 23 -30.81 35.37 -16.97
CA GLN A 23 -30.54 36.36 -15.92
C GLN A 23 -31.22 37.68 -16.26
N TRP A 24 -32.01 38.22 -15.33
CA TRP A 24 -32.56 39.57 -15.38
C TRP A 24 -31.89 40.45 -14.34
N HIS A 25 -32.21 41.76 -14.41
CA HIS A 25 -31.57 42.72 -13.51
C HIS A 25 -31.84 42.35 -12.05
N PRO A 26 -30.82 42.25 -11.17
CA PRO A 26 -30.96 41.73 -9.79
C PRO A 26 -31.94 42.50 -8.91
N ARG A 27 -32.26 43.75 -9.26
CA ARG A 27 -33.18 44.58 -8.52
C ARG A 27 -34.66 44.32 -8.82
N THR A 28 -34.95 43.44 -9.81
CA THR A 28 -36.32 43.02 -10.11
C THR A 28 -36.66 41.73 -9.35
N GLU A 29 -37.95 41.49 -9.12
CA GLU A 29 -38.44 40.25 -8.48
C GLU A 29 -38.02 39.02 -9.29
N VAL A 30 -38.15 39.11 -10.63
CA VAL A 30 -37.76 38.02 -11.55
C VAL A 30 -36.26 37.79 -11.54
N GLY A 31 -35.46 38.85 -11.46
CA GLY A 31 -34.00 38.75 -11.35
C GLY A 31 -33.55 38.06 -10.06
N ARG A 32 -34.16 38.39 -8.93
CA ARG A 32 -33.88 37.71 -7.63
C ARG A 32 -34.29 36.25 -7.66
N LEU A 33 -35.45 35.94 -8.28
CA LEU A 33 -35.90 34.55 -8.44
C LEU A 33 -34.97 33.75 -9.35
N SER A 34 -34.49 34.31 -10.45
CA SER A 34 -33.53 33.68 -11.36
C SER A 34 -32.20 33.36 -10.66
N LEU A 35 -31.69 34.29 -9.85
CA LEU A 35 -30.47 34.07 -9.09
C LEU A 35 -30.63 32.94 -8.05
N ALA A 36 -31.75 32.95 -7.31
CA ALA A 36 -32.05 31.92 -6.34
C ALA A 36 -32.21 30.55 -6.99
N LEU A 37 -32.92 30.45 -8.11
CA LEU A 37 -33.13 29.21 -8.84
C LEU A 37 -31.83 28.68 -9.46
N ASN A 38 -31.04 29.54 -10.09
CA ASN A 38 -29.72 29.15 -10.61
C ASN A 38 -28.75 28.74 -9.52
N GLY A 39 -28.81 29.36 -8.33
CA GLY A 39 -28.06 28.96 -7.16
C GLY A 39 -28.46 27.56 -6.66
N MET A 40 -29.77 27.29 -6.59
CA MET A 40 -30.29 25.95 -6.23
C MET A 40 -29.87 24.88 -7.26
N LEU A 41 -29.99 25.20 -8.56
CA LEU A 41 -29.52 24.29 -9.62
C LEU A 41 -28.04 23.95 -9.52
N ALA A 42 -27.20 24.95 -9.25
CA ALA A 42 -25.77 24.73 -9.04
C ALA A 42 -25.49 23.85 -7.81
N GLN A 43 -26.32 23.95 -6.77
CA GLN A 43 -26.20 23.09 -5.58
C GLN A 43 -26.66 21.66 -5.90
N ILE A 44 -27.76 21.48 -6.60
CA ILE A 44 -28.24 20.15 -7.04
C ILE A 44 -27.20 19.48 -7.93
N GLN A 45 -26.65 20.18 -8.93
CA GLN A 45 -25.62 19.61 -9.79
C GLN A 45 -24.39 19.15 -9.02
N ARG A 46 -23.92 19.96 -8.05
CA ARG A 46 -22.79 19.55 -7.18
C ARG A 46 -23.13 18.32 -6.35
N ALA A 47 -24.36 18.25 -5.82
CA ALA A 47 -24.80 17.09 -5.06
C ALA A 47 -24.87 15.81 -5.92
N VAL A 48 -25.41 15.92 -7.14
CA VAL A 48 -25.48 14.80 -8.09
C VAL A 48 -24.07 14.34 -8.49
N ALA A 49 -23.18 15.26 -8.88
CA ALA A 49 -21.81 14.92 -9.26
C ALA A 49 -21.04 14.28 -8.08
N SER A 50 -21.25 14.76 -6.86
CA SER A 50 -20.68 14.16 -5.65
C SER A 50 -21.22 12.74 -5.39
N ALA A 51 -22.53 12.54 -5.58
CA ALA A 51 -23.16 11.23 -5.41
C ALA A 51 -22.69 10.22 -6.48
N GLU A 52 -22.58 10.65 -7.74
CA GLU A 52 -22.03 9.83 -8.83
C GLU A 52 -20.59 9.43 -8.58
N SER A 53 -19.73 10.39 -8.20
CA SER A 53 -18.33 10.10 -7.84
C SER A 53 -18.22 9.14 -6.64
N SER A 54 -19.10 9.28 -5.65
CA SER A 54 -19.13 8.38 -4.50
C SER A 54 -19.60 6.98 -4.88
N ALA A 55 -20.61 6.89 -5.77
CA ALA A 55 -21.10 5.60 -6.26
C ALA A 55 -20.06 4.88 -7.15
N GLU A 56 -19.31 5.62 -7.96
CA GLU A 56 -18.21 5.07 -8.75
C GLU A 56 -17.10 4.52 -7.86
N LYS A 57 -16.65 5.30 -6.88
CA LYS A 57 -15.65 4.84 -5.88
C LYS A 57 -16.11 3.61 -5.11
N ALA A 58 -17.40 3.54 -4.77
CA ALA A 58 -17.96 2.38 -4.08
C ALA A 58 -17.93 1.12 -4.97
N ARG A 59 -18.27 1.25 -6.25
CA ARG A 59 -18.20 0.14 -7.21
C ARG A 59 -16.76 -0.35 -7.41
N ASP A 60 -15.82 0.57 -7.62
CA ASP A 60 -14.40 0.24 -7.76
C ASP A 60 -13.85 -0.46 -6.50
N SER A 61 -14.32 -0.06 -5.33
CA SER A 61 -13.96 -0.71 -4.06
C SER A 61 -14.56 -2.12 -3.97
N GLU A 62 -15.83 -2.30 -4.39
CA GLU A 62 -16.49 -3.61 -4.41
C GLU A 62 -15.80 -4.57 -5.40
N ASP A 63 -15.46 -4.11 -6.59
CA ASP A 63 -14.78 -4.94 -7.59
C ASP A 63 -13.39 -5.35 -7.14
N ARG A 64 -12.62 -4.42 -6.53
CA ARG A 64 -11.33 -4.75 -5.91
C ARG A 64 -11.46 -5.76 -4.77
N MET A 65 -12.50 -5.66 -3.94
CA MET A 65 -12.76 -6.63 -2.87
C MET A 65 -13.13 -8.01 -3.42
N ARG A 66 -13.96 -8.07 -4.47
CA ARG A 66 -14.31 -9.35 -5.14
C ARG A 66 -13.07 -10.03 -5.73
N GLN A 67 -12.23 -9.26 -6.41
CA GLN A 67 -10.97 -9.77 -6.95
C GLN A 67 -10.08 -10.30 -5.84
N PHE A 68 -9.88 -9.52 -4.76
CA PHE A 68 -9.10 -9.91 -3.59
C PHE A 68 -9.57 -11.24 -2.96
N ILE A 69 -10.89 -11.44 -2.79
CA ILE A 69 -11.45 -12.70 -2.25
C ILE A 69 -11.18 -13.88 -3.19
N THR A 70 -11.29 -13.64 -4.50
CA THR A 70 -11.05 -14.67 -5.51
C THR A 70 -9.59 -15.12 -5.48
N ASP A 71 -8.66 -14.16 -5.51
CA ASP A 71 -7.22 -14.42 -5.52
C ASP A 71 -6.76 -15.07 -4.21
N ALA A 72 -7.24 -14.58 -3.04
CA ALA A 72 -6.98 -15.18 -1.75
C ALA A 72 -7.46 -16.65 -1.70
N SER A 73 -8.64 -16.94 -2.28
CA SER A 73 -9.18 -18.30 -2.35
C SER A 73 -8.32 -19.23 -3.20
N HIS A 74 -7.77 -18.73 -4.30
CA HIS A 74 -6.84 -19.47 -5.15
C HIS A 74 -5.51 -19.74 -4.45
N GLU A 75 -4.92 -18.72 -3.81
CA GLU A 75 -3.64 -18.83 -3.12
C GLU A 75 -3.71 -19.72 -1.84
N LEU A 76 -4.85 -19.78 -1.18
CA LEU A 76 -5.06 -20.71 -0.07
C LEU A 76 -5.33 -22.16 -0.53
N ARG A 77 -5.96 -22.37 -1.68
CA ARG A 77 -6.30 -23.71 -2.18
C ARG A 77 -5.06 -24.50 -2.58
N THR A 78 -4.07 -23.86 -3.14
CA THR A 78 -2.83 -24.50 -3.62
C THR A 78 -2.05 -25.20 -2.51
N PRO A 79 -1.62 -24.52 -1.41
CA PRO A 79 -0.91 -25.17 -0.30
C PRO A 79 -1.78 -26.21 0.41
N LEU A 80 -3.09 -25.97 0.55
CA LEU A 80 -4.01 -26.93 1.13
C LEU A 80 -4.08 -28.23 0.33
N THR A 81 -4.09 -28.14 -1.01
CA THR A 81 -4.05 -29.30 -1.89
C THR A 81 -2.73 -30.06 -1.76
N THR A 82 -1.60 -29.33 -1.61
CA THR A 82 -0.28 -29.92 -1.40
C THR A 82 -0.20 -30.66 -0.07
N ILE A 83 -0.68 -30.05 1.03
CA ILE A 83 -0.75 -30.69 2.35
C ILE A 83 -1.59 -31.97 2.29
N ARG A 84 -2.78 -31.89 1.66
CA ARG A 84 -3.66 -33.05 1.50
C ARG A 84 -2.99 -34.16 0.69
N GLY A 85 -2.29 -33.83 -0.40
CA GLY A 85 -1.55 -34.78 -1.20
C GLY A 85 -0.44 -35.50 -0.44
N PHE A 86 0.33 -34.78 0.36
CA PHE A 86 1.34 -35.38 1.22
C PHE A 86 0.75 -36.28 2.31
N ALA A 87 -0.34 -35.87 2.96
CA ALA A 87 -1.06 -36.67 3.93
C ALA A 87 -1.61 -37.97 3.31
N GLU A 88 -2.06 -37.90 2.07
CA GLU A 88 -2.55 -39.08 1.33
C GLU A 88 -1.42 -40.06 0.97
N LEU A 89 -0.28 -39.56 0.49
CA LEU A 89 0.92 -40.34 0.23
C LEU A 89 1.38 -41.11 1.49
N TYR A 90 1.37 -40.45 2.65
CA TYR A 90 1.66 -41.09 3.92
C TYR A 90 0.69 -42.24 4.23
N ARG A 91 -0.61 -41.98 4.11
CA ARG A 91 -1.67 -42.96 4.39
C ARG A 91 -1.62 -44.17 3.49
N GLN A 92 -1.18 -43.98 2.22
CA GLN A 92 -1.01 -45.09 1.25
C GLN A 92 0.30 -45.86 1.46
N GLY A 93 1.13 -45.50 2.42
CA GLY A 93 2.43 -46.15 2.63
C GLY A 93 3.46 -45.87 1.53
N ALA A 94 3.18 -44.90 0.64
CA ALA A 94 4.07 -44.52 -0.48
C ALA A 94 5.17 -43.53 -0.08
N ALA A 95 5.15 -43.04 1.15
CA ALA A 95 6.14 -42.10 1.68
C ALA A 95 7.47 -42.86 1.97
N ARG A 96 8.50 -42.57 1.19
CA ARG A 96 9.85 -43.13 1.39
C ARG A 96 10.59 -42.47 2.56
N ASP A 97 10.31 -41.21 2.82
CA ASP A 97 10.87 -40.41 3.93
C ASP A 97 9.73 -39.62 4.60
N VAL A 98 9.32 -40.09 5.76
CA VAL A 98 8.24 -39.48 6.56
C VAL A 98 8.69 -38.16 7.15
N GLY A 99 9.97 -38.01 7.54
CA GLY A 99 10.53 -36.77 8.07
C GLY A 99 10.46 -35.64 7.04
N MET A 100 10.91 -35.89 5.82
CA MET A 100 10.83 -34.92 4.73
C MET A 100 9.36 -34.55 4.42
N LEU A 101 8.45 -35.50 4.45
CA LEU A 101 7.04 -35.26 4.17
C LEU A 101 6.40 -34.38 5.24
N LEU A 102 6.65 -34.65 6.53
CA LEU A 102 6.18 -33.84 7.65
C LEU A 102 6.74 -32.42 7.58
N SER A 103 8.03 -32.27 7.29
CA SER A 103 8.69 -30.96 7.11
C SER A 103 8.04 -30.14 5.96
N ARG A 104 7.64 -30.81 4.87
CA ARG A 104 6.92 -30.17 3.76
C ARG A 104 5.52 -29.72 4.18
N ILE A 105 4.78 -30.54 4.93
CA ILE A 105 3.46 -30.17 5.46
C ILE A 105 3.57 -28.98 6.41
N GLU A 106 4.57 -28.98 7.30
CA GLU A 106 4.81 -27.90 8.27
C GLU A 106 5.18 -26.59 7.56
N SER A 107 6.02 -26.65 6.55
CA SER A 107 6.39 -25.51 5.71
C SER A 107 5.17 -24.89 5.01
N GLU A 108 4.30 -25.72 4.38
CA GLU A 108 3.11 -25.21 3.73
C GLU A 108 2.07 -24.66 4.72
N ALA A 109 1.94 -25.28 5.89
CA ALA A 109 1.06 -24.76 6.95
C ALA A 109 1.55 -23.39 7.48
N SER A 110 2.87 -23.24 7.71
CA SER A 110 3.47 -21.97 8.11
C SER A 110 3.28 -20.89 7.07
N ARG A 111 3.45 -21.23 5.79
CA ARG A 111 3.18 -20.33 4.67
C ARG A 111 1.72 -19.87 4.63
N MET A 112 0.77 -20.78 4.86
CA MET A 112 -0.64 -20.42 4.95
C MET A 112 -0.92 -19.46 6.11
N GLY A 113 -0.27 -19.65 7.26
CA GLY A 113 -0.37 -18.73 8.40
C GLY A 113 0.05 -17.31 8.01
N LEU A 114 1.23 -17.15 7.40
CA LEU A 114 1.72 -15.86 6.92
C LEU A 114 0.76 -15.22 5.90
N LEU A 115 0.23 -16.01 4.96
CA LEU A 115 -0.74 -15.52 3.97
C LEU A 115 -2.01 -14.99 4.65
N VAL A 116 -2.54 -15.69 5.66
CA VAL A 116 -3.72 -15.24 6.40
C VAL A 116 -3.44 -13.96 7.17
N ASP A 117 -2.28 -13.84 7.81
CA ASP A 117 -1.87 -12.62 8.53
C ASP A 117 -1.75 -11.43 7.57
N ASP A 118 -1.16 -11.63 6.39
CA ASP A 118 -1.05 -10.62 5.33
C ASP A 118 -2.44 -10.17 4.84
N LEU A 119 -3.36 -11.11 4.61
CA LEU A 119 -4.73 -10.82 4.19
C LEU A 119 -5.51 -10.04 5.26
N LEU A 120 -5.38 -10.42 6.52
CA LEU A 120 -6.01 -9.71 7.65
C LEU A 120 -5.44 -8.30 7.81
N LEU A 121 -4.15 -8.12 7.57
CA LEU A 121 -3.52 -6.80 7.60
C LEU A 121 -4.08 -5.91 6.50
N LEU A 122 -4.09 -6.38 5.24
CA LEU A 122 -4.64 -5.62 4.12
C LEU A 122 -6.11 -5.25 4.34
N ALA A 123 -6.93 -6.19 4.84
CA ALA A 123 -8.32 -5.91 5.17
C ALA A 123 -8.48 -4.82 6.26
N ARG A 124 -7.58 -4.77 7.24
CA ARG A 124 -7.57 -3.73 8.28
C ARG A 124 -7.14 -2.36 7.73
N LEU A 125 -6.19 -2.33 6.81
CA LEU A 125 -5.73 -1.10 6.14
C LEU A 125 -6.82 -0.54 5.23
N ASP A 126 -7.48 -1.39 4.46
CA ASP A 126 -8.63 -1.00 3.62
C ASP A 126 -9.80 -0.43 4.47
N ALA A 127 -9.96 -0.90 5.70
CA ALA A 127 -10.96 -0.40 6.66
C ALA A 127 -10.55 0.91 7.37
N HIS A 128 -9.43 1.55 6.97
CA HIS A 128 -8.93 2.82 7.52
C HIS A 128 -8.83 2.81 9.07
N ARG A 129 -8.39 1.70 9.66
CA ARG A 129 -8.13 1.68 11.10
C ARG A 129 -7.00 2.66 11.44
N PRO A 130 -7.17 3.49 12.49
CA PRO A 130 -6.13 4.44 12.87
C PRO A 130 -4.84 3.72 13.23
N LEU A 131 -3.71 4.27 12.75
CA LEU A 131 -2.36 3.86 13.11
C LEU A 131 -2.02 4.35 14.52
N GLU A 132 -1.19 3.62 15.24
CA GLU A 132 -0.63 4.05 16.52
C GLU A 132 0.60 4.93 16.25
N LEU A 133 0.35 6.22 15.96
CA LEU A 133 1.40 7.14 15.55
C LEU A 133 2.28 7.53 16.74
N CYS A 134 3.59 7.26 16.60
CA CYS A 134 4.64 7.75 17.49
C CYS A 134 5.81 8.30 16.66
N ARG A 135 6.77 8.93 17.32
CA ARG A 135 8.03 9.30 16.66
C ARG A 135 8.86 8.05 16.41
N VAL A 136 9.26 7.85 15.18
CA VAL A 136 10.03 6.68 14.73
C VAL A 136 11.30 7.15 14.06
N ASP A 137 12.44 6.69 14.58
CA ASP A 137 13.75 6.86 13.97
C ASP A 137 13.95 5.77 12.90
N LEU A 138 13.92 6.19 11.63
CA LEU A 138 14.12 5.26 10.51
C LEU A 138 15.55 4.70 10.44
N LEU A 139 16.55 5.41 10.98
CA LEU A 139 17.93 4.89 11.04
C LEU A 139 18.03 3.71 11.98
N ALA A 140 17.39 3.81 13.15
CA ALA A 140 17.33 2.69 14.10
C ALA A 140 16.62 1.48 13.48
N LEU A 141 15.46 1.71 12.82
CA LEU A 141 14.73 0.62 12.14
C LEU A 141 15.53 -0.01 11.00
N ALA A 142 16.23 0.79 10.19
CA ALA A 142 17.07 0.30 9.10
C ALA A 142 18.26 -0.51 9.63
N SER A 143 18.85 -0.08 10.76
CA SER A 143 19.94 -0.79 11.44
C SER A 143 19.49 -2.16 11.93
N ASP A 144 18.34 -2.22 12.61
CA ASP A 144 17.73 -3.48 13.07
C ASP A 144 17.45 -4.42 11.88
N ALA A 145 16.82 -3.92 10.82
CA ALA A 145 16.49 -4.73 9.65
C ALA A 145 17.74 -5.29 8.94
N ALA A 146 18.79 -4.47 8.82
CA ALA A 146 20.06 -4.92 8.24
C ALA A 146 20.76 -5.95 9.14
N HIS A 147 20.66 -5.81 10.46
CA HIS A 147 21.20 -6.77 11.44
C HIS A 147 20.48 -8.13 11.34
N ASP A 148 19.15 -8.12 11.36
CA ASP A 148 18.32 -9.31 11.26
C ASP A 148 18.56 -10.03 9.92
N ALA A 149 18.64 -9.28 8.83
CA ALA A 149 18.94 -9.83 7.52
C ALA A 149 20.29 -10.54 7.43
N ARG A 150 21.34 -9.96 8.04
CA ARG A 150 22.68 -10.61 8.14
C ARG A 150 22.64 -11.89 8.97
N ALA A 151 21.80 -11.95 10.00
CA ALA A 151 21.63 -13.15 10.79
C ALA A 151 20.89 -14.26 10.00
N MET A 152 19.95 -13.90 9.15
CA MET A 152 19.19 -14.83 8.31
C MET A 152 20.01 -15.38 7.13
N ASP A 153 20.83 -14.55 6.50
CA ASP A 153 21.71 -14.93 5.38
C ASP A 153 23.16 -14.45 5.65
N PRO A 154 23.94 -15.19 6.45
CA PRO A 154 25.30 -14.78 6.86
C PRO A 154 26.32 -14.74 5.70
N LYS A 155 26.00 -15.35 4.56
CA LYS A 155 26.90 -15.39 3.40
C LYS A 155 26.72 -14.17 2.50
N ARG A 156 25.56 -13.54 2.55
CA ARG A 156 25.22 -12.40 1.73
C ARG A 156 25.81 -11.11 2.31
N ARG A 157 26.32 -10.28 1.42
CA ARG A 157 26.77 -8.95 1.80
C ARG A 157 25.55 -8.02 1.93
N ILE A 158 25.26 -7.63 3.17
CA ILE A 158 24.16 -6.70 3.47
C ILE A 158 24.77 -5.47 4.13
N THR A 159 24.62 -4.31 3.49
CA THR A 159 25.18 -3.03 3.93
C THR A 159 24.08 -2.06 4.38
N LEU A 160 24.42 -1.18 5.32
CA LEU A 160 23.61 -0.03 5.71
C LEU A 160 24.42 1.21 5.35
N GLU A 161 23.79 2.11 4.61
CA GLU A 161 24.35 3.39 4.20
C GLU A 161 23.45 4.53 4.65
N VAL A 162 24.05 5.63 5.08
CA VAL A 162 23.32 6.84 5.43
C VAL A 162 23.45 7.82 4.26
N LEU A 163 22.31 8.27 3.73
CA LEU A 163 22.24 9.26 2.68
C LEU A 163 22.44 10.65 3.29
N ASP A 164 23.20 11.49 2.60
CA ASP A 164 23.35 12.89 2.98
C ASP A 164 22.03 13.65 2.78
N GLY A 165 21.66 14.47 3.76
CA GLY A 165 20.45 15.25 3.69
C GLY A 165 20.22 16.12 4.93
N PRO A 166 19.24 17.02 4.90
CA PRO A 166 18.99 17.95 6.01
C PRO A 166 18.27 17.26 7.18
N GLY A 167 18.78 17.41 8.42
CA GLY A 167 18.13 16.94 9.65
C GLY A 167 18.17 15.43 9.85
N THR A 168 17.25 14.90 10.67
CA THR A 168 17.18 13.49 11.05
C THR A 168 16.05 12.77 10.29
N PRO A 169 16.20 11.48 9.94
CA PRO A 169 15.16 10.70 9.28
C PRO A 169 14.11 10.19 10.29
N GLU A 170 13.51 11.13 11.03
CA GLU A 170 12.41 10.84 11.97
C GLU A 170 11.05 11.12 11.32
N VAL A 171 10.11 10.20 11.52
CA VAL A 171 8.75 10.30 11.01
C VAL A 171 7.72 10.12 12.12
N LEU A 172 6.50 10.62 11.91
CA LEU A 172 5.37 10.29 12.76
C LEU A 172 4.67 9.05 12.16
N GLY A 173 4.83 7.90 12.80
CA GLY A 173 4.35 6.63 12.24
C GLY A 173 4.14 5.54 13.28
N ASP A 174 3.58 4.44 12.84
CA ASP A 174 3.46 3.19 13.60
C ASP A 174 4.74 2.37 13.39
N GLU A 175 5.58 2.29 14.43
CA GLU A 175 6.88 1.62 14.38
C GLU A 175 6.75 0.16 13.92
N SER A 176 5.73 -0.56 14.40
CA SER A 176 5.54 -1.97 14.06
C SER A 176 5.25 -2.14 12.57
N ARG A 177 4.51 -1.21 11.98
CA ARG A 177 4.15 -1.18 10.57
C ARG A 177 5.32 -0.77 9.68
N LEU A 178 6.08 0.25 10.08
CA LEU A 178 7.29 0.64 9.36
C LEU A 178 8.37 -0.44 9.42
N ARG A 179 8.50 -1.15 10.54
CA ARG A 179 9.35 -2.35 10.66
C ARG A 179 8.90 -3.45 9.69
N GLN A 180 7.59 -3.63 9.50
CA GLN A 180 7.04 -4.57 8.52
C GLN A 180 7.34 -4.16 7.08
N VAL A 181 7.30 -2.86 6.75
CA VAL A 181 7.72 -2.34 5.43
C VAL A 181 9.15 -2.75 5.12
N LEU A 182 10.09 -2.45 6.02
CA LEU A 182 11.50 -2.82 5.86
C LEU A 182 11.71 -4.32 5.71
N ARG A 183 11.08 -5.10 6.60
CA ARG A 183 11.16 -6.56 6.53
C ARG A 183 10.70 -7.11 5.18
N ASN A 184 9.60 -6.59 4.64
CA ASN A 184 9.07 -7.02 3.35
C ASN A 184 10.01 -6.65 2.19
N LEU A 185 10.58 -5.44 2.20
CA LEU A 185 11.52 -5.00 1.17
C LEU A 185 12.82 -5.80 1.22
N VAL A 186 13.40 -6.00 2.40
CA VAL A 186 14.63 -6.78 2.58
C VAL A 186 14.40 -8.26 2.25
N ALA A 187 13.28 -8.84 2.69
CA ALA A 187 12.93 -10.22 2.33
C ALA A 187 12.75 -10.39 0.82
N ASN A 188 12.14 -9.40 0.15
CA ASN A 188 12.01 -9.39 -1.31
C ASN A 188 13.38 -9.38 -2.00
N ALA A 189 14.31 -8.52 -1.58
CA ALA A 189 15.67 -8.47 -2.12
C ALA A 189 16.40 -9.79 -1.92
N ILE A 190 16.33 -10.41 -0.74
CA ILE A 190 16.98 -11.69 -0.46
C ILE A 190 16.37 -12.84 -1.27
N GLN A 191 15.05 -12.89 -1.40
CA GLN A 191 14.32 -14.00 -2.00
C GLN A 191 14.40 -14.01 -3.52
N HIS A 192 14.51 -12.85 -4.16
CA HIS A 192 14.46 -12.70 -5.62
C HIS A 192 15.82 -12.51 -6.27
N THR A 193 16.89 -12.53 -5.49
CA THR A 193 18.26 -12.39 -6.00
C THR A 193 19.12 -13.62 -5.64
N PRO A 194 20.16 -13.95 -6.43
CA PRO A 194 21.10 -15.02 -6.09
C PRO A 194 21.88 -14.69 -4.79
N GLU A 195 22.41 -15.71 -4.12
CA GLU A 195 23.21 -15.52 -2.87
C GLU A 195 24.43 -14.61 -3.06
N SER A 196 24.92 -14.47 -4.30
CA SER A 196 26.05 -13.59 -4.65
C SER A 196 25.68 -12.13 -4.78
N ALA A 197 24.40 -11.81 -4.82
CA ALA A 197 23.93 -10.43 -4.98
C ALA A 197 24.05 -9.67 -3.64
N ASP A 198 24.57 -8.45 -3.71
CA ASP A 198 24.64 -7.55 -2.57
C ASP A 198 23.25 -6.92 -2.30
N VAL A 199 22.95 -6.66 -1.04
CA VAL A 199 21.75 -5.91 -0.63
C VAL A 199 22.19 -4.70 0.17
N THR A 200 21.72 -3.52 -0.22
CA THR A 200 22.03 -2.27 0.46
C THR A 200 20.75 -1.62 0.98
N VAL A 201 20.70 -1.40 2.29
CA VAL A 201 19.66 -0.59 2.93
C VAL A 201 20.22 0.83 3.05
N ARG A 202 19.48 1.84 2.56
CA ARG A 202 19.87 3.23 2.66
C ARG A 202 18.80 4.01 3.41
N VAL A 203 19.22 4.94 4.24
CA VAL A 203 18.31 5.80 4.99
C VAL A 203 18.87 7.22 5.06
N GLY A 204 18.01 8.21 4.96
CA GLY A 204 18.39 9.61 5.05
C GLY A 204 17.22 10.55 4.87
N THR A 205 17.47 11.74 4.38
CA THR A 205 16.45 12.77 4.18
C THR A 205 16.62 13.45 2.83
N GLU A 206 15.50 13.87 2.24
CA GLU A 206 15.49 14.67 1.02
C GLU A 206 14.36 15.71 1.12
N GLY A 207 14.73 17.00 1.23
CA GLY A 207 13.75 18.05 1.49
C GLY A 207 13.00 17.83 2.80
N ASP A 208 11.68 17.75 2.69
CA ASP A 208 10.76 17.51 3.83
C ASP A 208 10.43 16.03 4.05
N ASP A 209 11.06 15.13 3.30
CA ASP A 209 10.83 13.70 3.39
C ASP A 209 12.01 12.96 4.05
N ALA A 210 11.68 11.95 4.83
CA ALA A 210 12.58 10.89 5.24
C ALA A 210 12.57 9.79 4.19
N ILE A 211 13.75 9.36 3.76
CA ILE A 211 13.95 8.41 2.67
C ILE A 211 14.48 7.10 3.22
N LEU A 212 13.91 6.02 2.74
CA LEU A 212 14.36 4.66 2.99
C LEU A 212 14.45 3.92 1.67
N GLU A 213 15.60 3.32 1.37
CA GLU A 213 15.81 2.52 0.17
C GLU A 213 16.29 1.13 0.53
N VAL A 214 15.83 0.15 -0.25
CA VAL A 214 16.41 -1.20 -0.28
C VAL A 214 16.77 -1.50 -1.71
N ALA A 215 18.06 -1.62 -1.97
CA ALA A 215 18.63 -1.89 -3.28
C ALA A 215 19.30 -3.26 -3.31
N ASP A 216 19.18 -3.95 -4.43
CA ASP A 216 19.89 -5.17 -4.74
C ASP A 216 20.55 -5.06 -6.13
N ASP A 217 21.62 -5.81 -6.35
CA ASP A 217 22.29 -5.95 -7.63
C ASP A 217 21.94 -7.26 -8.35
N GLY A 218 20.70 -7.68 -8.16
CA GLY A 218 20.14 -8.90 -8.75
C GLY A 218 19.80 -8.77 -10.25
N PRO A 219 18.94 -9.65 -10.75
CA PRO A 219 18.60 -9.69 -12.17
C PRO A 219 17.75 -8.50 -12.65
N GLY A 220 17.21 -7.70 -11.74
CA GLY A 220 16.26 -6.65 -12.07
C GLY A 220 14.93 -7.19 -12.63
N MET A 221 14.08 -6.29 -13.10
CA MET A 221 12.79 -6.65 -13.72
C MET A 221 12.51 -5.78 -14.94
N SER A 222 11.54 -6.21 -15.77
CA SER A 222 11.09 -5.44 -16.93
C SER A 222 10.31 -4.19 -16.47
N GLN A 223 10.20 -3.19 -17.35
CA GLN A 223 9.38 -2.01 -17.07
C GLN A 223 7.89 -2.35 -16.92
N GLU A 224 7.41 -3.38 -17.62
CA GLU A 224 6.04 -3.86 -17.49
C GLU A 224 5.79 -4.46 -16.11
N ASP A 225 6.73 -5.30 -15.61
CA ASP A 225 6.66 -5.85 -14.26
C ASP A 225 6.77 -4.76 -13.19
N ALA A 226 7.65 -3.76 -13.38
CA ALA A 226 7.84 -2.65 -12.45
C ALA A 226 6.56 -1.82 -12.24
N LEU A 227 5.75 -1.64 -13.28
CA LEU A 227 4.46 -0.95 -13.17
C LEU A 227 3.43 -1.72 -12.34
N ARG A 228 3.58 -3.04 -12.25
CA ARG A 228 2.61 -3.93 -11.63
C ARG A 228 3.08 -4.56 -10.32
N VAL A 229 4.34 -4.38 -9.96
CA VAL A 229 4.98 -5.08 -8.83
C VAL A 229 4.29 -4.82 -7.47
N PHE A 230 3.55 -3.72 -7.34
CA PHE A 230 2.76 -3.36 -6.16
C PHE A 230 1.31 -3.88 -6.20
N GLU A 231 0.87 -4.48 -7.33
CA GLU A 231 -0.45 -5.12 -7.41
C GLU A 231 -0.51 -6.34 -6.47
N ARG A 232 -1.67 -6.58 -5.86
CA ARG A 232 -1.87 -7.74 -4.98
C ARG A 232 -1.75 -9.03 -5.77
N PHE A 233 -1.03 -10.02 -5.21
CA PHE A 233 -0.76 -11.33 -5.82
C PHE A 233 0.02 -11.29 -7.14
N TYR A 234 0.53 -10.13 -7.55
CA TYR A 234 1.35 -10.04 -8.74
C TYR A 234 2.70 -10.74 -8.56
N ARG A 235 3.14 -11.43 -9.61
CA ARG A 235 4.40 -12.17 -9.65
C ARG A 235 4.91 -12.18 -11.10
N ALA A 236 6.09 -11.62 -11.35
CA ALA A 236 6.70 -11.53 -12.68
C ALA A 236 6.96 -12.90 -13.32
N ASP A 237 7.22 -13.95 -12.53
CA ASP A 237 7.55 -15.30 -13.02
C ASP A 237 6.77 -16.36 -12.22
N SER A 238 5.65 -16.84 -12.76
CA SER A 238 4.78 -17.82 -12.09
C SER A 238 5.40 -19.23 -11.94
N SER A 239 6.46 -19.57 -12.69
CA SER A 239 7.10 -20.88 -12.68
C SER A 239 8.24 -21.01 -11.65
N ARG A 240 9.11 -20.02 -11.53
CA ARG A 240 10.22 -19.98 -10.57
C ARG A 240 9.75 -19.61 -9.17
N ALA A 241 8.78 -18.74 -9.09
CA ALA A 241 8.27 -18.19 -7.84
C ALA A 241 7.50 -19.21 -6.96
N ARG A 242 7.01 -20.33 -7.51
CA ARG A 242 6.43 -21.44 -6.70
C ARG A 242 7.46 -22.14 -5.82
N ALA A 243 8.72 -22.16 -6.23
CA ALA A 243 9.80 -22.74 -5.46
C ALA A 243 10.32 -21.81 -4.34
N SER A 244 10.21 -20.49 -4.52
CA SER A 244 10.71 -19.49 -3.56
C SER A 244 9.72 -19.06 -2.47
N GLY A 245 8.46 -19.52 -2.51
CA GLY A 245 7.54 -19.41 -1.37
C GLY A 245 6.84 -18.05 -1.15
N GLY A 246 7.05 -17.03 -1.99
CA GLY A 246 6.41 -15.71 -1.82
C GLY A 246 4.90 -15.74 -2.05
N THR A 247 4.13 -14.94 -1.28
CA THR A 247 2.67 -14.80 -1.39
C THR A 247 2.23 -13.84 -2.49
N GLY A 248 3.13 -12.98 -3.00
CA GLY A 248 2.78 -11.87 -3.89
C GLY A 248 2.03 -10.73 -3.18
N LEU A 249 2.00 -10.74 -1.84
CA LEU A 249 1.37 -9.69 -1.04
C LEU A 249 2.37 -8.72 -0.40
N GLY A 250 3.64 -9.10 -0.26
CA GLY A 250 4.62 -8.32 0.48
C GLY A 250 4.77 -6.87 -0.03
N LEU A 251 4.89 -6.67 -1.35
CA LEU A 251 5.04 -5.33 -1.93
C LEU A 251 3.72 -4.53 -1.93
N SER A 252 2.57 -5.18 -2.09
CA SER A 252 1.28 -4.50 -1.95
C SER A 252 0.99 -4.08 -0.50
N ILE A 253 1.50 -4.83 0.49
CA ILE A 253 1.48 -4.43 1.90
C ILE A 253 2.40 -3.23 2.11
N VAL A 254 3.59 -3.19 1.52
CA VAL A 254 4.48 -2.03 1.58
C VAL A 254 3.78 -0.79 1.06
N ASP A 255 3.19 -0.85 -0.14
CA ASP A 255 2.45 0.26 -0.74
C ASP A 255 1.31 0.75 0.17
N SER A 256 0.47 -0.17 0.65
CA SER A 256 -0.65 0.17 1.53
C SER A 256 -0.21 0.78 2.86
N LEU A 257 0.86 0.27 3.47
CA LEU A 257 1.40 0.78 4.73
C LEU A 257 2.03 2.17 4.55
N VAL A 258 2.83 2.35 3.49
CA VAL A 258 3.46 3.64 3.18
C VAL A 258 2.41 4.70 2.87
N ALA A 259 1.39 4.37 2.07
CA ALA A 259 0.26 5.26 1.78
C ALA A 259 -0.52 5.63 3.05
N ALA A 260 -0.73 4.68 3.99
CA ALA A 260 -1.38 4.95 5.27
C ALA A 260 -0.58 5.91 6.17
N HIS A 261 0.74 6.02 5.96
CA HIS A 261 1.62 7.00 6.62
C HIS A 261 1.76 8.32 5.84
N GLY A 262 0.98 8.50 4.76
CA GLY A 262 1.04 9.71 3.92
C GLY A 262 2.26 9.78 3.00
N GLY A 263 2.98 8.66 2.82
CA GLY A 263 4.17 8.55 1.97
C GLY A 263 3.88 7.95 0.60
N ALA A 264 4.96 7.67 -0.12
CA ALA A 264 4.94 7.01 -1.43
C ALA A 264 6.07 5.98 -1.53
N VAL A 265 5.83 4.90 -2.29
CA VAL A 265 6.85 3.91 -2.65
C VAL A 265 7.02 3.87 -4.16
N THR A 266 8.28 3.77 -4.59
CA THR A 266 8.64 3.66 -6.01
C THR A 266 9.67 2.57 -6.20
N VAL A 267 9.80 2.07 -7.43
CA VAL A 267 10.86 1.14 -7.81
C VAL A 267 11.61 1.66 -9.03
N THR A 268 12.93 1.61 -8.96
CA THR A 268 13.82 1.85 -10.08
C THR A 268 14.54 0.54 -10.39
N THR A 269 14.45 0.07 -11.64
CA THR A 269 14.99 -1.22 -12.05
C THR A 269 15.21 -1.27 -13.55
N ALA A 270 16.19 -2.06 -13.98
CA ALA A 270 16.37 -2.50 -15.35
C ALA A 270 16.89 -3.94 -15.35
N LEU A 271 16.65 -4.68 -16.44
CA LEU A 271 17.11 -6.06 -16.56
C LEU A 271 18.64 -6.12 -16.47
N GLY A 272 19.15 -6.87 -15.51
CA GLY A 272 20.57 -7.03 -15.22
C GLY A 272 21.20 -5.92 -14.35
N GLU A 273 20.41 -4.94 -13.90
CA GLU A 273 20.90 -3.81 -13.09
C GLU A 273 20.35 -3.82 -11.65
N GLY A 274 19.62 -4.89 -11.27
CA GLY A 274 19.01 -5.01 -9.96
C GLY A 274 17.74 -4.19 -9.77
N CYS A 275 17.32 -4.05 -8.52
CA CYS A 275 16.16 -3.28 -8.12
C CYS A 275 16.50 -2.33 -6.99
N CYS A 276 15.93 -1.13 -7.00
CA CYS A 276 15.95 -0.20 -5.88
C CYS A 276 14.51 0.21 -5.55
N PHE A 277 14.02 -0.24 -4.39
CA PHE A 277 12.74 0.19 -3.83
C PHE A 277 12.98 1.38 -2.93
N ARG A 278 12.34 2.50 -3.22
CA ARG A 278 12.47 3.75 -2.48
C ARG A 278 11.13 4.11 -1.84
N VAL A 279 11.16 4.31 -0.54
CA VAL A 279 10.06 4.81 0.29
C VAL A 279 10.36 6.23 0.70
N SER A 280 9.42 7.15 0.46
CA SER A 280 9.44 8.52 0.98
C SER A 280 8.31 8.70 1.99
N LEU A 281 8.61 9.27 3.15
CA LEU A 281 7.66 9.52 4.24
C LEU A 281 7.80 10.96 4.72
N PRO A 282 6.69 11.67 5.03
CA PRO A 282 6.76 13.01 5.60
C PRO A 282 7.58 13.01 6.89
N ARG A 283 8.61 13.84 6.94
CA ARG A 283 9.50 13.96 8.08
C ARG A 283 8.87 14.84 9.17
N VAL A 284 9.14 14.52 10.42
CA VAL A 284 8.81 15.41 11.53
C VAL A 284 9.67 16.67 11.41
N SER A 285 9.02 17.82 11.20
CA SER A 285 9.75 19.09 11.11
C SER A 285 10.22 19.55 12.49
N ASP A 286 11.38 20.24 12.54
CA ASP A 286 11.92 20.79 13.80
C ASP A 286 10.95 21.77 14.50
N VAL A 287 9.98 22.31 13.76
CA VAL A 287 8.91 23.19 14.31
C VAL A 287 7.92 22.42 15.18
N ASP A 288 7.68 21.14 14.91
CA ASP A 288 6.82 20.27 15.73
C ASP A 288 7.49 19.86 17.04
N GLN A 289 8.82 20.04 17.18
CA GLN A 289 9.53 19.77 18.42
C GLN A 289 9.11 20.70 19.58
N LEU A 290 8.62 21.90 19.30
CA LEU A 290 8.23 22.89 20.30
C LEU A 290 6.81 22.68 20.85
N SER A 291 5.97 21.90 20.14
CA SER A 291 4.54 21.74 20.49
C SER A 291 4.25 20.54 21.43
N LEU A 292 5.22 19.66 21.67
CA LEU A 292 5.05 18.43 22.46
C LEU A 292 5.84 18.41 23.77
N THR A 293 6.34 19.57 24.23
CA THR A 293 6.93 19.65 25.60
C THR A 293 5.78 19.51 26.62
N PRO A 294 5.76 18.48 27.48
CA PRO A 294 4.76 18.38 28.51
C PRO A 294 4.86 19.58 29.43
N VAL A 295 3.77 20.33 29.58
CA VAL A 295 3.65 21.34 30.62
C VAL A 295 3.81 20.63 31.95
N VAL A 296 4.98 20.77 32.56
CA VAL A 296 5.23 20.33 33.93
C VAL A 296 4.36 21.23 34.82
N PRO A 297 3.35 20.69 35.55
CA PRO A 297 2.60 21.47 36.53
C PRO A 297 3.61 21.89 37.61
N GLY A 298 3.72 23.19 37.82
CA GLY A 298 4.53 23.75 38.92
C GLY A 298 4.05 23.22 40.26
N PRO A 299 4.94 23.08 41.25
CA PRO A 299 4.60 22.61 42.58
C PRO A 299 3.65 23.56 43.28
N PRO A 300 2.79 23.03 44.24
CA PRO A 300 1.75 23.81 44.94
C PRO A 300 2.30 24.88 45.86
#